data_1e6c8601f209de6a0e5a4bb86ece89bb
#
_entry.id   1e6c8601f209de6a0e5a4bb86ece89bb
#
_cell.length_a   1.000
_cell.length_b   1.000
_cell.length_c   1.000
_cell.angle_alpha   90.00
_cell.angle_beta   90.00
_cell.angle_gamma   90.00
#
_symmetry.space_group_name_H-M   'P 1'
#
loop_
_entity.id
_entity.type
_entity.pdbx_description
1 polymer ?
#
loop_
_entity_poly.entity_id
_entity_poly.type
_entity_poly.pdbx_seq_one_letter_code
_entity_poly.pdbx_strand_id
1 'polypeptide(L)'
;MEIKNQEKTTPYQTDKKPISRRRLIIYAWIVAGAIVACELAGGVLAFLWPRRRRGKEENIFVAGKVSDFKIGAVVPFRKEKTFVARLEGGFLAISSICTHLHCIVNWNELTKRFECPCHGAKFNEEGEVLAGPPPRPLDLHKLEIAAGNVVIDTERVIERKTFDPSQLVKA
;
A
#
# COMPACT_ATOMS: atom_id res chain seq x y z
N MET A 1 -86.76 30.97 -30.92
CA MET A 1 -86.55 30.62 -29.48
C MET A 1 -85.09 30.10 -29.38
N GLU A 2 -84.19 31.02 -29.07
CA GLU A 2 -82.75 30.83 -29.17
C GLU A 2 -82.18 30.79 -27.76
N ILE A 3 -81.67 29.60 -27.35
CA ILE A 3 -81.06 29.43 -26.05
C ILE A 3 -79.56 29.65 -26.22
N LYS A 4 -79.08 30.83 -25.81
CA LYS A 4 -77.64 31.12 -25.69
C LYS A 4 -77.05 30.37 -24.44
N ASN A 5 -76.27 29.32 -24.70
CA ASN A 5 -75.47 28.69 -23.71
C ASN A 5 -74.20 29.51 -23.45
N GLN A 6 -74.13 30.20 -22.32
CA GLN A 6 -72.92 30.91 -21.89
C GLN A 6 -72.06 29.97 -21.09
N GLU A 7 -71.06 29.51 -21.73
CA GLU A 7 -69.99 28.74 -21.12
C GLU A 7 -69.09 29.67 -20.27
N LYS A 8 -69.24 29.60 -18.94
CA LYS A 8 -68.37 30.30 -17.97
C LYS A 8 -67.06 29.62 -17.90
N THR A 9 -66.07 30.06 -18.66
CA THR A 9 -64.67 29.69 -18.44
C THR A 9 -64.13 30.41 -17.19
N THR A 10 -64.01 29.71 -16.08
CA THR A 10 -63.30 30.19 -14.90
C THR A 10 -61.79 30.17 -15.18
N PRO A 11 -61.07 31.29 -15.07
CA PRO A 11 -59.62 31.29 -15.25
C PRO A 11 -58.99 30.57 -14.06
N TYR A 12 -58.17 29.53 -14.34
CA TYR A 12 -57.31 28.84 -13.35
C TYR A 12 -56.31 29.86 -12.79
N GLN A 13 -56.62 30.42 -11.64
CA GLN A 13 -55.72 31.29 -10.89
C GLN A 13 -54.75 30.38 -10.12
N THR A 14 -53.51 30.28 -10.62
CA THR A 14 -52.41 29.74 -9.85
C THR A 14 -52.08 30.72 -8.72
N ASP A 15 -52.60 30.46 -7.55
CA ASP A 15 -52.31 31.23 -6.32
C ASP A 15 -50.87 30.92 -5.85
N LYS A 16 -49.89 31.43 -6.61
CA LYS A 16 -48.47 31.40 -6.22
C LYS A 16 -48.23 32.47 -5.17
N LYS A 17 -48.43 32.15 -3.90
CA LYS A 17 -48.02 33.02 -2.79
C LYS A 17 -46.56 33.40 -2.94
N PRO A 18 -46.20 34.71 -2.99
CA PRO A 18 -44.82 35.14 -3.12
C PRO A 18 -44.03 34.68 -1.92
N ILE A 19 -42.84 34.05 -2.18
CA ILE A 19 -41.94 33.59 -1.14
C ILE A 19 -41.41 34.81 -0.37
N SER A 20 -41.63 34.89 0.92
CA SER A 20 -41.15 36.01 1.73
C SER A 20 -39.61 36.01 1.75
N ARG A 21 -38.97 37.20 1.79
CA ARG A 21 -37.51 37.36 1.85
C ARG A 21 -36.89 36.53 2.96
N ARG A 22 -37.54 36.43 4.12
CA ARG A 22 -37.08 35.59 5.26
C ARG A 22 -37.02 34.11 4.90
N ARG A 23 -38.03 33.56 4.24
CA ARG A 23 -38.03 32.15 3.80
C ARG A 23 -36.96 31.89 2.75
N LEU A 24 -36.71 32.81 1.84
CA LEU A 24 -35.67 32.69 0.82
C LEU A 24 -34.28 32.60 1.48
N ILE A 25 -34.00 33.46 2.46
CA ILE A 25 -32.73 33.43 3.21
C ILE A 25 -32.57 32.10 3.99
N ILE A 26 -33.64 31.64 4.63
CA ILE A 26 -33.61 30.35 5.37
C ILE A 26 -33.31 29.21 4.39
N TYR A 27 -33.97 29.14 3.23
CA TYR A 27 -33.67 28.09 2.24
C TYR A 27 -32.26 28.20 1.68
N ALA A 28 -31.75 29.39 1.43
CA ALA A 28 -30.37 29.61 1.00
C ALA A 28 -29.36 29.03 2.04
N TRP A 29 -29.56 29.27 3.34
CA TRP A 29 -28.74 28.73 4.39
C TRP A 29 -28.85 27.21 4.52
N ILE A 30 -30.05 26.64 4.35
CA ILE A 30 -30.24 25.17 4.36
C ILE A 30 -29.48 24.52 3.20
N VAL A 31 -29.60 25.09 1.99
CA VAL A 31 -28.91 24.58 0.80
C VAL A 31 -27.38 24.69 0.98
N ALA A 32 -26.89 25.84 1.44
CA ALA A 32 -25.46 26.02 1.69
C ALA A 32 -24.94 25.02 2.73
N GLY A 33 -25.68 24.83 3.82
CA GLY A 33 -25.34 23.86 4.85
C GLY A 33 -25.35 22.42 4.35
N ALA A 34 -26.31 22.06 3.49
CA ALA A 34 -26.37 20.73 2.88
C ALA A 34 -25.18 20.47 1.94
N ILE A 35 -24.78 21.48 1.15
CA ILE A 35 -23.60 21.36 0.28
C ILE A 35 -22.33 21.10 1.11
N VAL A 36 -22.10 21.92 2.14
CA VAL A 36 -20.93 21.75 3.03
C VAL A 36 -20.94 20.38 3.70
N ALA A 37 -22.10 19.92 4.18
CA ALA A 37 -22.22 18.59 4.79
C ALA A 37 -21.91 17.47 3.79
N CYS A 38 -22.37 17.56 2.57
CA CYS A 38 -22.06 16.59 1.50
C CYS A 38 -20.58 16.58 1.14
N GLU A 39 -19.92 17.73 1.04
CA GLU A 39 -18.48 17.82 0.76
C GLU A 39 -17.65 17.21 1.89
N LEU A 40 -17.99 17.52 3.15
CA LEU A 40 -17.32 16.94 4.31
C LEU A 40 -17.52 15.43 4.37
N ALA A 41 -18.74 14.95 4.19
CA ALA A 41 -19.03 13.50 4.17
C ALA A 41 -18.29 12.81 3.02
N GLY A 42 -18.32 13.41 1.81
CA GLY A 42 -17.58 12.89 0.66
C GLY A 42 -16.06 12.86 0.89
N GLY A 43 -15.49 13.89 1.49
CA GLY A 43 -14.07 13.96 1.85
C GLY A 43 -13.69 12.89 2.88
N VAL A 44 -14.49 12.72 3.93
CA VAL A 44 -14.28 11.66 4.94
C VAL A 44 -14.39 10.27 4.32
N LEU A 45 -15.41 10.02 3.51
CA LEU A 45 -15.56 8.74 2.82
C LEU A 45 -14.39 8.47 1.86
N ALA A 46 -13.94 9.46 1.10
CA ALA A 46 -12.79 9.33 0.21
C ALA A 46 -11.48 9.09 0.97
N PHE A 47 -11.33 9.68 2.16
CA PHE A 47 -10.17 9.47 3.03
C PHE A 47 -10.18 8.07 3.65
N LEU A 48 -11.33 7.61 4.14
CA LEU A 48 -11.48 6.28 4.76
C LEU A 48 -11.56 5.15 3.75
N TRP A 49 -11.82 5.47 2.46
CA TRP A 49 -11.91 4.44 1.43
C TRP A 49 -10.55 3.81 1.18
N PRO A 50 -10.40 2.49 1.37
CA PRO A 50 -9.13 1.82 1.15
C PRO A 50 -8.72 1.99 -0.31
N ARG A 51 -7.68 2.78 -0.55
CA ARG A 51 -7.09 2.89 -1.89
C ARG A 51 -6.48 1.54 -2.21
N ARG A 52 -7.16 0.73 -3.02
CA ARG A 52 -6.54 -0.45 -3.63
C ARG A 52 -5.30 0.04 -4.38
N ARG A 53 -4.13 -0.35 -3.91
CA ARG A 53 -2.89 -0.08 -4.62
C ARG A 53 -3.04 -0.64 -6.03
N ARG A 54 -3.08 0.24 -7.00
CA ARG A 54 -3.10 -0.10 -8.42
C ARG A 54 -1.73 -0.66 -8.76
N GLY A 55 -1.63 -1.95 -9.13
CA GLY A 55 -0.40 -2.49 -9.70
C GLY A 55 0.02 -3.80 -9.04
N LYS A 56 -0.63 -4.91 -9.43
CA LYS A 56 -0.14 -6.26 -9.12
C LYS A 56 1.19 -6.57 -9.83
N GLU A 57 1.52 -5.79 -10.86
CA GLU A 57 2.74 -5.97 -11.69
C GLU A 57 3.94 -5.15 -11.19
N GLU A 58 3.73 -4.06 -10.44
CA GLU A 58 4.83 -3.20 -9.95
C GLU A 58 5.60 -3.79 -8.76
N ASN A 59 5.07 -4.85 -8.15
CA ASN A 59 5.70 -5.49 -7.00
C ASN A 59 6.58 -6.69 -7.38
N ILE A 60 6.56 -7.10 -8.66
CA ILE A 60 7.40 -8.16 -9.20
C ILE A 60 8.51 -7.52 -10.02
N PHE A 61 9.76 -7.83 -9.68
CA PHE A 61 10.91 -7.34 -10.43
C PHE A 61 11.94 -8.45 -10.69
N VAL A 62 12.71 -8.27 -11.75
CA VAL A 62 13.82 -9.13 -12.10
C VAL A 62 15.08 -8.54 -11.52
N ALA A 63 15.67 -9.22 -10.55
CA ALA A 63 16.90 -8.76 -9.88
C ALA A 63 18.14 -8.93 -10.75
N GLY A 64 18.14 -9.90 -11.67
CA GLY A 64 19.25 -10.18 -12.59
C GLY A 64 19.34 -11.67 -12.91
N LYS A 65 20.36 -12.07 -13.66
CA LYS A 65 20.62 -13.48 -13.95
C LYS A 65 21.25 -14.16 -12.74
N VAL A 66 20.99 -15.45 -12.57
CA VAL A 66 21.62 -16.27 -11.52
C VAL A 66 23.15 -16.15 -11.55
N SER A 67 23.76 -16.06 -12.76
CA SER A 67 25.20 -15.92 -12.95
C SER A 67 25.78 -14.62 -12.42
N ASP A 68 24.96 -13.58 -12.26
CA ASP A 68 25.42 -12.25 -11.84
C ASP A 68 25.69 -12.18 -10.32
N PHE A 69 25.19 -13.17 -9.59
CA PHE A 69 25.34 -13.25 -8.15
C PHE A 69 26.43 -14.25 -7.77
N LYS A 70 27.51 -13.79 -7.17
CA LYS A 70 28.56 -14.65 -6.60
C LYS A 70 28.10 -15.28 -5.30
N ILE A 71 28.53 -16.49 -4.99
CA ILE A 71 28.27 -17.13 -3.70
C ILE A 71 28.87 -16.26 -2.57
N GLY A 72 28.09 -16.03 -1.50
CA GLY A 72 28.43 -15.14 -0.40
C GLY A 72 28.18 -13.66 -0.68
N ALA A 73 27.58 -13.29 -1.83
CA ALA A 73 27.25 -11.92 -2.14
C ALA A 73 25.85 -11.55 -1.60
N VAL A 74 25.73 -10.34 -1.07
CA VAL A 74 24.46 -9.71 -0.69
C VAL A 74 24.31 -8.42 -1.50
N VAL A 75 23.35 -8.39 -2.41
CA VAL A 75 23.12 -7.28 -3.33
C VAL A 75 21.89 -6.48 -2.91
N PRO A 76 22.02 -5.16 -2.65
CA PRO A 76 20.90 -4.32 -2.25
C PRO A 76 20.05 -3.84 -3.42
N PHE A 77 18.74 -4.00 -3.34
CA PHE A 77 17.72 -3.39 -4.19
C PHE A 77 16.95 -2.36 -3.36
N ARG A 78 17.52 -1.15 -3.26
CA ARG A 78 17.05 -0.11 -2.32
C ARG A 78 15.63 0.38 -2.62
N LYS A 79 15.27 0.50 -3.90
CA LYS A 79 13.95 0.94 -4.34
C LYS A 79 12.87 -0.07 -3.91
N GLU A 80 13.17 -1.34 -4.02
CA GLU A 80 12.31 -2.46 -3.71
C GLU A 80 12.43 -2.91 -2.23
N LYS A 81 13.27 -2.20 -1.44
CA LYS A 81 13.53 -2.50 -0.02
C LYS A 81 13.90 -3.96 0.23
N THR A 82 14.72 -4.53 -0.64
CA THR A 82 15.08 -5.95 -0.65
C THR A 82 16.59 -6.11 -0.81
N PHE A 83 17.13 -7.15 -0.19
CA PHE A 83 18.46 -7.66 -0.47
C PHE A 83 18.34 -9.05 -1.11
N VAL A 84 19.15 -9.31 -2.10
CA VAL A 84 19.33 -10.67 -2.64
C VAL A 84 20.62 -11.24 -2.08
N ALA A 85 20.51 -12.25 -1.23
CA ALA A 85 21.63 -12.99 -0.71
C ALA A 85 21.80 -14.29 -1.50
N ARG A 86 23.02 -14.53 -2.04
CA ARG A 86 23.43 -15.79 -2.67
C ARG A 86 24.25 -16.59 -1.68
N LEU A 87 23.63 -17.56 -1.04
CA LEU A 87 24.30 -18.49 -0.12
C LEU A 87 24.70 -19.77 -0.84
N GLU A 88 25.52 -20.64 -0.21
CA GLU A 88 25.95 -21.91 -0.82
C GLU A 88 24.77 -22.80 -1.24
N GLY A 89 23.69 -22.80 -0.44
CA GLY A 89 22.50 -23.63 -0.69
C GLY A 89 21.48 -23.03 -1.66
N GLY A 90 21.59 -21.76 -2.05
CA GLY A 90 20.59 -21.08 -2.88
C GLY A 90 20.48 -19.57 -2.64
N PHE A 91 19.33 -19.01 -2.97
CA PHE A 91 19.03 -17.58 -2.87
C PHE A 91 18.01 -17.29 -1.78
N LEU A 92 18.16 -16.13 -1.13
CA LEU A 92 17.15 -15.50 -0.29
C LEU A 92 16.88 -14.07 -0.78
N ALA A 93 15.60 -13.68 -0.82
CA ALA A 93 15.22 -12.29 -0.96
C ALA A 93 14.84 -11.74 0.43
N ILE A 94 15.77 -11.06 1.08
CA ILE A 94 15.63 -10.59 2.45
C ILE A 94 15.07 -9.17 2.45
N SER A 95 13.99 -8.93 3.20
CA SER A 95 13.43 -7.59 3.38
C SER A 95 14.41 -6.68 4.12
N SER A 96 14.58 -5.45 3.64
CA SER A 96 15.38 -4.46 4.34
C SER A 96 14.65 -3.81 5.53
N ILE A 97 13.45 -4.27 5.86
CA ILE A 97 12.63 -3.73 6.95
C ILE A 97 12.97 -4.46 8.25
N CYS A 98 13.48 -3.72 9.23
CA CYS A 98 13.78 -4.26 10.56
C CYS A 98 12.51 -4.74 11.27
N THR A 99 12.55 -5.96 11.81
CA THR A 99 11.42 -6.58 12.52
C THR A 99 11.15 -6.02 13.92
N HIS A 100 11.94 -5.04 14.37
CA HIS A 100 11.67 -4.30 15.60
C HIS A 100 10.62 -3.18 15.37
N LEU A 101 10.99 -2.09 14.69
CA LEU A 101 10.14 -0.91 14.46
C LEU A 101 10.23 -0.41 13.01
N HIS A 102 10.38 -1.32 12.05
CA HIS A 102 10.31 -1.07 10.62
C HIS A 102 11.34 -0.06 10.06
N CYS A 103 12.47 0.18 10.76
CA CYS A 103 13.59 0.93 10.20
C CYS A 103 14.23 0.16 9.04
N ILE A 104 14.92 0.87 8.14
CA ILE A 104 15.69 0.24 7.07
C ILE A 104 17.03 -0.24 7.62
N VAL A 105 17.32 -1.51 7.42
CA VAL A 105 18.65 -2.10 7.72
C VAL A 105 19.59 -1.88 6.55
N ASN A 106 20.90 -1.86 6.84
CA ASN A 106 21.94 -1.79 5.84
C ASN A 106 22.83 -3.04 5.93
N TRP A 107 23.31 -3.54 4.78
CA TRP A 107 24.32 -4.57 4.73
C TRP A 107 25.70 -3.97 4.95
N ASN A 108 26.47 -4.55 5.83
CA ASN A 108 27.86 -4.19 6.10
C ASN A 108 28.76 -5.30 5.54
N GLU A 109 29.44 -5.00 4.43
CA GLU A 109 30.27 -5.96 3.72
C GLU A 109 31.51 -6.40 4.52
N LEU A 110 32.03 -5.51 5.40
CA LEU A 110 33.20 -5.81 6.22
C LEU A 110 32.88 -6.79 7.36
N THR A 111 31.70 -6.64 7.95
CA THR A 111 31.28 -7.45 9.11
C THR A 111 30.34 -8.58 8.71
N LYS A 112 29.99 -8.67 7.41
CA LYS A 112 29.09 -9.69 6.83
C LYS A 112 27.78 -9.83 7.61
N ARG A 113 27.13 -8.67 7.90
CA ARG A 113 25.87 -8.67 8.64
C ARG A 113 24.99 -7.47 8.24
N PHE A 114 23.69 -7.61 8.47
CA PHE A 114 22.77 -6.48 8.39
C PHE A 114 22.80 -5.72 9.72
N GLU A 115 22.79 -4.39 9.62
CA GLU A 115 22.83 -3.49 10.77
C GLU A 115 21.68 -2.48 10.69
N CYS A 116 20.90 -2.36 11.78
CA CYS A 116 19.83 -1.40 11.91
C CYS A 116 20.34 -0.15 12.65
N PRO A 117 20.33 1.04 12.03
CA PRO A 117 20.89 2.25 12.64
C PRO A 117 20.04 2.80 13.79
N CYS A 118 18.75 2.40 13.88
CA CYS A 118 17.82 2.98 14.86
C CYS A 118 18.13 2.51 16.29
N HIS A 119 18.29 1.20 16.52
CA HIS A 119 18.48 0.62 17.85
C HIS A 119 19.59 -0.43 17.87
N GLY A 120 20.50 -0.41 16.89
CA GLY A 120 21.69 -1.24 16.87
C GLY A 120 21.45 -2.74 16.66
N ALA A 121 20.27 -3.12 16.13
CA ALA A 121 20.00 -4.51 15.82
C ALA A 121 20.97 -5.02 14.75
N LYS A 122 21.43 -6.28 14.92
CA LYS A 122 22.36 -6.94 14.02
C LYS A 122 21.80 -8.29 13.62
N PHE A 123 21.91 -8.60 12.31
CA PHE A 123 21.45 -9.87 11.76
C PHE A 123 22.57 -10.48 10.91
N ASN A 124 22.64 -11.79 10.87
CA ASN A 124 23.60 -12.51 10.02
C ASN A 124 23.19 -12.47 8.52
N GLU A 125 23.92 -13.15 7.66
CA GLU A 125 23.67 -13.20 6.21
C GLU A 125 22.36 -13.89 5.83
N GLU A 126 21.85 -14.78 6.68
CA GLU A 126 20.53 -15.40 6.54
C GLU A 126 19.41 -14.48 7.09
N GLY A 127 19.77 -13.35 7.71
CA GLY A 127 18.84 -12.42 8.35
C GLY A 127 18.38 -12.82 9.74
N GLU A 128 19.05 -13.78 10.41
CA GLU A 128 18.77 -14.13 11.80
C GLU A 128 19.33 -13.09 12.77
N VAL A 129 18.65 -12.93 13.90
CA VAL A 129 19.04 -11.95 14.93
C VAL A 129 20.33 -12.41 15.63
N LEU A 130 21.38 -11.60 15.54
CA LEU A 130 22.61 -11.76 16.28
C LEU A 130 22.61 -10.95 17.58
N ALA A 131 22.02 -9.74 17.55
CA ALA A 131 21.95 -8.85 18.69
C ALA A 131 20.87 -7.78 18.50
N GLY A 132 20.37 -7.26 19.60
CA GLY A 132 19.43 -6.12 19.63
C GLY A 132 18.01 -6.52 19.95
N PRO A 133 17.06 -5.56 19.84
CA PRO A 133 15.69 -5.73 20.29
C PRO A 133 14.75 -6.52 19.37
N PRO A 134 15.04 -6.85 18.09
CA PRO A 134 14.10 -7.58 17.23
C PRO A 134 13.74 -8.96 17.80
N PRO A 135 12.45 -9.32 17.84
CA PRO A 135 12.00 -10.60 18.40
C PRO A 135 12.14 -11.78 17.42
N ARG A 136 12.44 -11.50 16.15
CA ARG A 136 12.48 -12.50 15.07
C ARG A 136 13.39 -12.06 13.91
N PRO A 137 13.80 -12.99 13.03
CA PRO A 137 14.61 -12.68 11.85
C PRO A 137 13.97 -11.63 10.93
N LEU A 138 14.75 -11.10 9.99
CA LEU A 138 14.24 -10.30 8.87
C LEU A 138 13.30 -11.16 8.03
N ASP A 139 12.23 -10.57 7.54
CA ASP A 139 11.27 -11.22 6.66
C ASP A 139 11.89 -11.52 5.29
N LEU A 140 11.31 -12.47 4.58
CA LEU A 140 11.66 -12.74 3.20
C LEU A 140 10.57 -12.23 2.26
N HIS A 141 10.96 -11.89 1.04
CA HIS A 141 10.07 -11.77 -0.10
C HIS A 141 10.06 -13.08 -0.89
N LYS A 142 8.95 -13.36 -1.56
CA LYS A 142 8.89 -14.55 -2.42
C LYS A 142 9.89 -14.38 -3.56
N LEU A 143 10.77 -15.36 -3.72
CA LEU A 143 11.78 -15.43 -4.78
C LEU A 143 11.53 -16.67 -5.63
N GLU A 144 11.68 -16.54 -6.93
CA GLU A 144 11.61 -17.63 -7.90
C GLU A 144 12.74 -17.50 -8.92
N ILE A 145 13.22 -18.64 -9.43
CA ILE A 145 14.13 -18.66 -10.56
C ILE A 145 13.32 -18.96 -11.82
N ALA A 146 13.20 -17.99 -12.72
CA ALA A 146 12.47 -18.10 -13.97
C ALA A 146 13.37 -17.83 -15.16
N ALA A 147 13.51 -18.80 -16.07
CA ALA A 147 14.37 -18.69 -17.26
C ALA A 147 15.80 -18.21 -16.93
N GLY A 148 16.39 -18.70 -15.84
CA GLY A 148 17.73 -18.33 -15.39
C GLY A 148 17.85 -16.94 -14.75
N ASN A 149 16.73 -16.27 -14.49
CA ASN A 149 16.70 -14.98 -13.80
C ASN A 149 16.12 -15.13 -12.39
N VAL A 150 16.61 -14.29 -11.47
CA VAL A 150 16.09 -14.14 -10.11
C VAL A 150 14.91 -13.17 -10.16
N VAL A 151 13.71 -13.65 -9.90
CA VAL A 151 12.45 -12.89 -9.92
C VAL A 151 11.91 -12.80 -8.49
N ILE A 152 11.54 -11.61 -8.06
CA ILE A 152 11.12 -11.34 -6.68
C ILE A 152 9.77 -10.65 -6.67
N ASP A 153 8.85 -11.14 -5.82
CA ASP A 153 7.55 -10.55 -5.54
C ASP A 153 7.59 -9.93 -4.13
N THR A 154 7.70 -8.60 -4.07
CA THR A 154 7.80 -7.86 -2.79
C THR A 154 6.46 -7.69 -2.07
N GLU A 155 5.33 -7.98 -2.72
CA GLU A 155 4.02 -7.98 -2.06
C GLU A 155 3.84 -9.21 -1.18
N ARG A 156 4.47 -10.32 -1.55
CA ARG A 156 4.42 -11.58 -0.79
C ARG A 156 5.54 -11.63 0.24
N VAL A 157 5.25 -11.07 1.41
CA VAL A 157 6.14 -11.12 2.57
C VAL A 157 5.94 -12.44 3.31
N ILE A 158 7.05 -13.13 3.57
CA ILE A 158 7.10 -14.39 4.30
C ILE A 158 7.69 -14.10 5.68
N GLU A 159 6.83 -14.07 6.69
CA GLU A 159 7.27 -13.99 8.09
C GLU A 159 7.86 -15.31 8.53
N ARG A 160 8.94 -15.24 9.32
CA ARG A 160 9.63 -16.44 9.81
C ARG A 160 10.05 -16.27 11.26
N LYS A 161 10.18 -17.39 11.96
CA LYS A 161 10.63 -17.44 13.35
C LYS A 161 12.13 -17.73 13.47
N THR A 162 12.67 -18.45 12.49
CA THR A 162 14.08 -18.83 12.38
C THR A 162 14.42 -19.09 10.92
N PHE A 163 15.72 -19.17 10.62
CA PHE A 163 16.18 -19.65 9.32
C PHE A 163 15.99 -21.17 9.22
N ASP A 164 15.56 -21.61 8.05
CA ASP A 164 15.48 -23.01 7.68
C ASP A 164 16.04 -23.17 6.25
N PRO A 165 16.91 -24.15 5.97
CA PRO A 165 17.46 -24.39 4.64
C PRO A 165 16.42 -24.57 3.52
N SER A 166 15.20 -24.97 3.87
CA SER A 166 14.08 -25.08 2.91
C SER A 166 13.62 -23.73 2.38
N GLN A 167 13.98 -22.64 3.03
CA GLN A 167 13.69 -21.27 2.58
C GLN A 167 14.57 -20.83 1.41
N LEU A 168 15.69 -21.55 1.17
CA LEU A 168 16.60 -21.27 0.07
C LEU A 168 16.00 -21.72 -1.26
N VAL A 169 15.95 -20.80 -2.22
CA VAL A 169 15.56 -21.14 -3.59
C VAL A 169 16.79 -21.57 -4.38
N LYS A 170 16.80 -22.83 -4.79
CA LYS A 170 17.89 -23.42 -5.57
C LYS A 170 17.87 -22.89 -7.00
N ALA A 171 19.05 -22.66 -7.57
CA ALA A 171 19.23 -22.24 -8.97
C ALA A 171 19.54 -23.44 -9.86
#